data_33e07b1b3a92248ac8a3eb1b7241502d
#
_entry.id   33e07b1b3a92248ac8a3eb1b7241502d
#
_cell.length_a   1.000
_cell.length_b   1.000
_cell.length_c   1.000
_cell.angle_alpha   90.00
_cell.angle_beta   90.00
_cell.angle_gamma   90.00
#
_symmetry.space_group_name_H-M   'P 1'
#
loop_
_entity.id
_entity.type
_entity.pdbx_description
1 polymer ?
#
loop_
_entity_poly.entity_id
_entity_poly.type
_entity_poly.pdbx_seq_one_letter_code
_entity_poly.pdbx_strand_id
1 'polypeptide(L)'
;MYKRQPVFILATYNEDGTANAMNAAWGGISEGNEISFCISAGHKTTKNFQRTGAFTVSMADAKHVAACDYVGIESANNVAGKLDKAGFTVTKSANVDAPIINELAVCAECKVKSYDPESCRLVAEIVNVSVDEAAMTDGKVDVAKVQPITFDPFNNEYYVLGEKVGNAFSDGKNLK
;
A
#
# COMPACT_ATOMS: atom_id res chain seq x y z
N MET A 1 -7.51 -21.15 -4.93
CA MET A 1 -6.76 -20.40 -5.97
C MET A 1 -5.53 -19.79 -5.29
N TYR A 2 -4.32 -20.23 -5.64
CA TYR A 2 -3.07 -19.72 -5.09
C TYR A 2 -2.72 -18.39 -5.77
N LYS A 3 -2.62 -17.31 -5.00
CA LYS A 3 -2.16 -16.01 -5.50
C LYS A 3 -1.30 -15.34 -4.42
N ARG A 4 0.00 -15.19 -4.69
CA ARG A 4 0.84 -14.29 -3.92
C ARG A 4 0.40 -12.86 -4.17
N GLN A 5 0.24 -12.09 -3.11
CA GLN A 5 -0.28 -10.73 -3.19
C GLN A 5 0.75 -9.76 -2.68
N PRO A 6 1.03 -8.66 -3.42
CA PRO A 6 1.76 -7.54 -2.85
C PRO A 6 1.06 -7.06 -1.59
N VAL A 7 1.82 -6.66 -0.60
CA VAL A 7 1.28 -6.08 0.63
C VAL A 7 1.38 -4.57 0.53
N PHE A 8 0.23 -3.91 0.65
CA PHE A 8 0.11 -2.46 0.63
C PHE A 8 -0.30 -1.95 2.00
N ILE A 9 0.16 -0.75 2.34
CA ILE A 9 -0.28 -0.01 3.52
C ILE A 9 -1.05 1.21 3.04
N LEU A 10 -2.36 1.21 3.28
CA LEU A 10 -3.24 2.33 2.96
C LEU A 10 -3.30 3.27 4.16
N ALA A 11 -3.04 4.57 3.94
CA ALA A 11 -3.10 5.56 4.98
C ALA A 11 -4.13 6.66 4.67
N THR A 12 -4.82 7.13 5.72
CA THR A 12 -5.91 8.10 5.66
C THR A 12 -5.92 8.96 6.93
N TYR A 13 -6.57 10.13 6.90
CA TYR A 13 -6.86 10.89 8.10
C TYR A 13 -8.20 10.48 8.72
N ASN A 14 -8.22 10.32 10.04
CA ASN A 14 -9.43 10.20 10.86
C ASN A 14 -10.18 11.55 10.89
N GLU A 15 -11.40 11.53 11.42
CA GLU A 15 -12.25 12.71 11.55
C GLU A 15 -11.63 13.78 12.48
N ASP A 16 -10.88 13.37 13.49
CA ASP A 16 -10.15 14.22 14.43
C ASP A 16 -8.80 14.73 13.90
N GLY A 17 -8.47 14.41 12.62
CA GLY A 17 -7.21 14.80 11.99
C GLY A 17 -6.02 13.90 12.29
N THR A 18 -6.15 12.91 13.17
CA THR A 18 -5.08 11.93 13.40
C THR A 18 -4.92 10.98 12.22
N ALA A 19 -3.70 10.47 12.01
CA ALA A 19 -3.45 9.54 10.93
C ALA A 19 -3.85 8.10 11.31
N ASN A 20 -4.31 7.34 10.32
CA ASN A 20 -4.59 5.92 10.42
C ASN A 20 -4.01 5.20 9.22
N ALA A 21 -3.54 3.97 9.40
CA ALA A 21 -3.15 3.07 8.31
C ALA A 21 -3.72 1.66 8.50
N MET A 22 -3.83 0.94 7.41
CA MET A 22 -4.19 -0.49 7.42
C MET A 22 -3.36 -1.25 6.40
N ASN A 23 -3.11 -2.52 6.67
CA ASN A 23 -2.56 -3.47 5.70
C ASN A 23 -3.66 -3.92 4.73
N ALA A 24 -3.34 -3.99 3.44
CA ALA A 24 -4.22 -4.48 2.39
C ALA A 24 -3.43 -5.35 1.40
N ALA A 25 -3.82 -6.61 1.27
CA ALA A 25 -3.20 -7.56 0.35
C ALA A 25 -4.10 -7.91 -0.86
N TRP A 26 -5.35 -7.47 -0.87
CA TRP A 26 -6.30 -7.70 -1.96
C TRP A 26 -6.42 -6.47 -2.85
N GLY A 27 -5.38 -6.21 -3.68
CA GLY A 27 -5.36 -5.06 -4.58
C GLY A 27 -4.20 -5.08 -5.56
N GLY A 28 -4.16 -4.07 -6.41
CA GLY A 28 -3.12 -3.87 -7.42
C GLY A 28 -3.52 -2.85 -8.48
N ILE A 29 -2.58 -2.56 -9.39
CA ILE A 29 -2.82 -1.72 -10.56
C ILE A 29 -3.90 -2.37 -11.44
N SER A 30 -4.93 -1.61 -11.79
CA SER A 30 -6.05 -2.05 -12.63
C SER A 30 -6.03 -1.44 -14.03
N GLU A 31 -5.48 -0.25 -14.18
CA GLU A 31 -5.27 0.49 -15.44
C GLU A 31 -3.99 1.34 -15.32
N GLY A 32 -3.58 2.05 -16.35
CA GLY A 32 -2.32 2.80 -16.43
C GLY A 32 -1.99 3.68 -15.21
N ASN A 33 -2.95 4.48 -14.74
CA ASN A 33 -2.83 5.30 -13.53
C ASN A 33 -3.92 4.97 -12.50
N GLU A 34 -4.44 3.75 -12.51
CA GLU A 34 -5.54 3.32 -11.63
C GLU A 34 -5.12 2.14 -10.76
N ILE A 35 -5.51 2.20 -9.49
CA ILE A 35 -5.32 1.12 -8.53
C ILE A 35 -6.68 0.70 -7.95
N SER A 36 -6.85 -0.59 -7.74
CA SER A 36 -8.09 -1.12 -7.15
C SER A 36 -7.81 -2.07 -5.99
N PHE A 37 -8.72 -2.08 -5.02
CA PHE A 37 -8.66 -2.94 -3.83
C PHE A 37 -10.02 -3.54 -3.53
N CYS A 38 -10.00 -4.65 -2.79
CA CYS A 38 -11.17 -5.17 -2.10
C CYS A 38 -11.04 -4.81 -0.60
N ILE A 39 -11.80 -3.83 -0.13
CA ILE A 39 -11.74 -3.28 1.23
C ILE A 39 -13.13 -3.31 1.87
N SER A 40 -13.27 -4.04 2.97
CA SER A 40 -14.55 -4.18 3.68
C SER A 40 -15.09 -2.84 4.20
N ALA A 41 -16.40 -2.62 4.11
CA ALA A 41 -17.08 -1.39 4.54
C ALA A 41 -16.88 -1.06 6.03
N GLY A 42 -16.65 -2.08 6.87
CA GLY A 42 -16.48 -1.92 8.32
C GLY A 42 -15.13 -1.33 8.75
N HIS A 43 -14.14 -1.26 7.88
CA HIS A 43 -12.82 -0.71 8.24
C HIS A 43 -12.87 0.80 8.50
N LYS A 44 -12.07 1.26 9.47
CA LYS A 44 -11.89 2.70 9.73
C LYS A 44 -11.38 3.44 8.49
N THR A 45 -10.43 2.83 7.78
CA THR A 45 -9.87 3.36 6.52
C THR A 45 -10.95 3.58 5.46
N THR A 46 -11.94 2.66 5.35
CA THR A 46 -13.07 2.80 4.42
C THR A 46 -13.91 4.03 4.74
N LYS A 47 -14.26 4.24 6.00
CA LYS A 47 -15.00 5.44 6.44
C LYS A 47 -14.20 6.71 6.14
N ASN A 48 -12.89 6.66 6.38
CA ASN A 48 -12.00 7.80 6.16
C ASN A 48 -11.90 8.19 4.69
N PHE A 49 -11.57 7.26 3.78
CA PHE A 49 -11.43 7.61 2.35
C PHE A 49 -12.77 7.97 1.69
N GLN A 50 -13.89 7.45 2.17
CA GLN A 50 -15.21 7.92 1.71
C GLN A 50 -15.49 9.36 2.12
N ARG A 51 -15.01 9.79 3.29
CA ARG A 51 -15.14 11.18 3.78
C ARG A 51 -14.19 12.14 3.06
N THR A 52 -12.90 11.76 2.91
CA THR A 52 -11.86 12.65 2.35
C THR A 52 -11.76 12.59 0.83
N GLY A 53 -12.28 11.53 0.22
CA GLY A 53 -12.08 11.24 -1.21
C GLY A 53 -10.64 10.84 -1.56
N ALA A 54 -9.79 10.55 -0.57
CA ALA A 54 -8.36 10.34 -0.77
C ALA A 54 -7.73 9.35 0.21
N PHE A 55 -6.61 8.75 -0.21
CA PHE A 55 -5.74 7.92 0.61
C PHE A 55 -4.36 7.82 -0.04
N THR A 56 -3.37 7.37 0.71
CA THR A 56 -2.07 6.97 0.16
C THR A 56 -1.91 5.46 0.22
N VAL A 57 -1.06 4.94 -0.67
CA VAL A 57 -0.72 3.52 -0.77
C VAL A 57 0.78 3.38 -0.74
N SER A 58 1.34 2.86 0.34
CA SER A 58 2.76 2.54 0.43
C SER A 58 3.00 1.04 0.23
N MET A 59 4.15 0.68 -0.30
CA MET A 59 4.59 -0.71 -0.37
C MET A 59 5.14 -1.12 1.01
N ALA A 60 4.59 -2.20 1.57
CA ALA A 60 5.17 -2.81 2.76
C ALA A 60 6.51 -3.47 2.42
N ASP A 61 7.48 -3.38 3.31
CA ASP A 61 8.83 -3.88 3.12
C ASP A 61 9.28 -4.86 4.24
N ALA A 62 10.37 -5.56 3.99
CA ALA A 62 10.91 -6.54 4.93
C ALA A 62 11.41 -5.92 6.24
N LYS A 63 11.94 -4.69 6.19
CA LYS A 63 12.46 -3.98 7.37
C LYS A 63 11.36 -3.64 8.36
N HIS A 64 10.16 -3.31 7.86
CA HIS A 64 9.03 -2.86 8.66
C HIS A 64 7.90 -3.90 8.74
N VAL A 65 8.18 -5.20 8.46
CA VAL A 65 7.17 -6.26 8.38
C VAL A 65 6.28 -6.32 9.62
N ALA A 66 6.85 -6.24 10.82
CA ALA A 66 6.07 -6.29 12.08
C ALA A 66 5.13 -5.08 12.24
N ALA A 67 5.59 -3.88 11.87
CA ALA A 67 4.76 -2.67 11.91
C ALA A 67 3.65 -2.73 10.86
N CYS A 68 3.96 -3.20 9.64
CA CYS A 68 3.01 -3.39 8.55
C CYS A 68 1.95 -4.45 8.89
N ASP A 69 2.32 -5.53 9.57
CA ASP A 69 1.39 -6.54 10.07
C ASP A 69 0.51 -5.98 11.18
N TYR A 70 1.10 -5.32 12.17
CA TYR A 70 0.40 -4.71 13.30
C TYR A 70 -0.73 -3.77 12.85
N VAL A 71 -0.49 -2.90 11.87
CA VAL A 71 -1.54 -2.01 11.36
C VAL A 71 -2.62 -2.75 10.57
N GLY A 72 -2.41 -4.02 10.24
CA GLY A 72 -3.41 -4.92 9.64
C GLY A 72 -4.29 -5.62 10.65
N ILE A 73 -3.69 -6.12 11.76
CA ILE A 73 -4.42 -6.88 12.78
C ILE A 73 -5.19 -5.98 13.74
N GLU A 74 -4.72 -4.74 13.98
CA GLU A 74 -5.40 -3.80 14.86
C GLU A 74 -6.32 -2.84 14.09
N SER A 75 -7.48 -2.57 14.62
CA SER A 75 -8.42 -1.61 14.05
C SER A 75 -8.39 -0.27 14.79
N ALA A 76 -8.25 0.84 14.05
CA ALA A 76 -8.40 2.18 14.62
C ALA A 76 -9.85 2.53 15.05
N ASN A 77 -10.81 1.64 14.82
CA ASN A 77 -12.10 1.74 15.49
C ASN A 77 -12.00 1.45 17.01
N ASN A 78 -10.97 0.67 17.41
CA ASN A 78 -10.83 0.16 18.78
C ASN A 78 -9.54 0.64 19.47
N VAL A 79 -8.48 0.94 18.69
CA VAL A 79 -7.15 1.28 19.22
C VAL A 79 -6.74 2.67 18.76
N ALA A 80 -6.70 3.61 19.70
CA ALA A 80 -6.11 4.93 19.47
C ALA A 80 -4.58 4.85 19.40
N GLY A 81 -3.94 5.78 18.65
CA GLY A 81 -2.48 5.84 18.53
C GLY A 81 -1.87 4.61 17.87
N LYS A 82 -2.60 3.97 16.96
CA LYS A 82 -2.15 2.75 16.28
C LYS A 82 -0.83 2.94 15.52
N LEU A 83 -0.64 4.07 14.84
CA LEU A 83 0.59 4.35 14.10
C LEU A 83 1.78 4.57 15.03
N ASP A 84 1.59 5.28 16.13
CA ASP A 84 2.66 5.51 17.14
C ASP A 84 3.17 4.17 17.71
N LYS A 85 2.24 3.25 18.01
CA LYS A 85 2.58 1.89 18.48
C LYS A 85 3.30 1.07 17.42
N ALA A 86 2.98 1.28 16.13
CA ALA A 86 3.68 0.67 15.02
C ALA A 86 5.08 1.27 14.78
N GLY A 87 5.37 2.43 15.38
CA GLY A 87 6.60 3.19 15.14
C GLY A 87 6.60 3.93 13.80
N PHE A 88 5.41 4.19 13.23
CA PHE A 88 5.25 4.97 12.01
C PHE A 88 5.04 6.44 12.31
N THR A 89 5.77 7.27 11.56
CA THR A 89 5.57 8.72 11.49
C THR A 89 4.95 9.10 10.15
N VAL A 90 4.31 10.27 10.08
CA VAL A 90 3.63 10.68 8.85
C VAL A 90 3.95 12.12 8.47
N THR A 91 3.96 12.36 7.16
CA THR A 91 3.97 13.70 6.55
C THR A 91 2.67 13.88 5.77
N LYS A 92 2.13 15.10 5.75
CA LYS A 92 0.94 15.40 4.94
C LYS A 92 1.30 15.37 3.46
N SER A 93 0.51 14.67 2.65
CA SER A 93 0.64 14.72 1.18
C SER A 93 0.39 16.15 0.68
N ALA A 94 1.15 16.56 -0.34
CA ALA A 94 0.95 17.83 -1.04
C ALA A 94 -0.14 17.72 -2.13
N ASN A 95 -0.51 16.52 -2.56
CA ASN A 95 -1.38 16.28 -3.72
C ASN A 95 -2.78 15.79 -3.34
N VAL A 96 -2.93 15.17 -2.15
CA VAL A 96 -4.20 14.60 -1.70
C VAL A 96 -4.39 14.81 -0.18
N ASP A 97 -5.64 14.79 0.30
CA ASP A 97 -5.93 14.90 1.73
C ASP A 97 -5.72 13.55 2.45
N ALA A 98 -4.46 13.12 2.50
CA ALA A 98 -4.05 11.88 3.15
C ALA A 98 -2.61 11.96 3.68
N PRO A 99 -2.23 11.16 4.70
CA PRO A 99 -0.86 11.10 5.22
C PRO A 99 0.03 10.16 4.39
N ILE A 100 1.30 10.50 4.27
CA ILE A 100 2.37 9.64 3.76
C ILE A 100 3.11 9.05 4.96
N ILE A 101 3.33 7.74 4.97
CA ILE A 101 4.13 7.06 6.00
C ILE A 101 5.61 7.22 5.64
N ASN A 102 6.38 7.87 6.51
CA ASN A 102 7.76 8.28 6.23
C ASN A 102 8.75 7.11 6.16
N GLU A 103 8.47 6.02 6.86
CA GLU A 103 9.34 4.84 6.94
C GLU A 103 9.24 3.91 5.72
N LEU A 104 8.22 4.09 4.86
CA LEU A 104 7.99 3.24 3.69
C LEU A 104 8.43 3.97 2.42
N ALA A 105 9.42 3.41 1.73
CA ALA A 105 10.17 4.07 0.68
C ALA A 105 9.39 4.41 -0.60
N VAL A 106 8.27 3.75 -0.88
CA VAL A 106 7.46 3.97 -2.09
C VAL A 106 6.02 4.25 -1.68
N CYS A 107 5.47 5.37 -2.15
CA CYS A 107 4.11 5.80 -1.85
C CYS A 107 3.40 6.33 -3.09
N ALA A 108 2.23 5.79 -3.41
CA ALA A 108 1.29 6.36 -4.38
C ALA A 108 0.23 7.20 -3.64
N GLU A 109 -0.05 8.38 -4.17
CA GLU A 109 -1.06 9.30 -3.66
C GLU A 109 -2.31 9.20 -4.55
N CYS A 110 -3.45 8.87 -3.93
CA CYS A 110 -4.63 8.39 -4.67
C CYS A 110 -5.89 9.21 -4.36
N LYS A 111 -6.66 9.48 -5.42
CA LYS A 111 -8.03 10.01 -5.34
C LYS A 111 -9.05 8.90 -5.60
N VAL A 112 -10.05 8.78 -4.73
CA VAL A 112 -11.12 7.80 -4.89
C VAL A 112 -11.96 8.14 -6.13
N LYS A 113 -12.10 7.17 -7.04
CA LYS A 113 -13.02 7.25 -8.19
C LYS A 113 -14.37 6.65 -7.83
N SER A 114 -14.36 5.49 -7.17
CA SER A 114 -15.57 4.80 -6.73
C SER A 114 -15.29 3.84 -5.60
N TYR A 115 -16.31 3.62 -4.77
CA TYR A 115 -16.34 2.54 -3.80
C TYR A 115 -17.74 1.90 -3.78
N ASP A 116 -17.78 0.60 -3.97
CA ASP A 116 -19.00 -0.20 -3.88
C ASP A 116 -18.99 -1.02 -2.57
N PRO A 117 -19.86 -0.72 -1.60
CA PRO A 117 -19.88 -1.41 -0.32
C PRO A 117 -20.38 -2.87 -0.41
N GLU A 118 -21.15 -3.24 -1.45
CA GLU A 118 -21.65 -4.60 -1.62
C GLU A 118 -20.55 -5.55 -2.10
N SER A 119 -19.79 -5.14 -3.13
CA SER A 119 -18.64 -5.90 -3.63
C SER A 119 -17.33 -5.58 -2.88
N CYS A 120 -17.33 -4.61 -1.98
CA CYS A 120 -16.14 -4.08 -1.30
C CYS A 120 -15.09 -3.49 -2.24
N ARG A 121 -15.45 -3.18 -3.48
CA ARG A 121 -14.51 -2.72 -4.50
C ARG A 121 -14.25 -1.23 -4.39
N LEU A 122 -12.99 -0.91 -4.10
CA LEU A 122 -12.42 0.45 -4.19
C LEU A 122 -11.67 0.59 -5.50
N VAL A 123 -11.91 1.68 -6.23
CA VAL A 123 -11.16 2.10 -7.41
C VAL A 123 -10.68 3.52 -7.19
N ALA A 124 -9.40 3.79 -7.47
CA ALA A 124 -8.80 5.10 -7.27
C ALA A 124 -7.81 5.46 -8.38
N GLU A 125 -7.71 6.73 -8.68
CA GLU A 125 -6.71 7.30 -9.56
C GLU A 125 -5.42 7.57 -8.78
N ILE A 126 -4.27 7.13 -9.31
CA ILE A 126 -2.94 7.50 -8.83
C ILE A 126 -2.61 8.85 -9.43
N VAL A 127 -2.52 9.89 -8.59
CA VAL A 127 -2.24 11.27 -9.02
C VAL A 127 -0.76 11.65 -8.88
N ASN A 128 -0.03 10.94 -8.02
CA ASN A 128 1.41 11.09 -7.84
C ASN A 128 2.02 9.82 -7.24
N VAL A 129 3.31 9.60 -7.51
CA VAL A 129 4.11 8.56 -6.84
C VAL A 129 5.39 9.21 -6.35
N SER A 130 5.68 9.06 -5.07
CA SER A 130 6.93 9.47 -4.44
C SER A 130 7.77 8.26 -4.03
N VAL A 131 9.08 8.39 -4.17
CA VAL A 131 10.05 7.34 -3.85
C VAL A 131 11.21 7.97 -3.07
N ASP A 132 11.65 7.31 -2.00
CA ASP A 132 12.88 7.68 -1.30
C ASP A 132 14.09 7.50 -2.23
N GLU A 133 14.94 8.50 -2.34
CA GLU A 133 16.16 8.44 -3.16
C GLU A 133 17.07 7.29 -2.76
N ALA A 134 17.11 6.92 -1.47
CA ALA A 134 17.86 5.77 -0.98
C ALA A 134 17.37 4.42 -1.56
N ALA A 135 16.11 4.35 -1.99
CA ALA A 135 15.51 3.19 -2.64
C ALA A 135 15.69 3.17 -4.17
N MET A 136 16.45 4.10 -4.72
CA MET A 136 16.69 4.22 -6.16
C MET A 136 18.10 3.80 -6.56
N THR A 137 18.25 3.34 -7.81
CA THR A 137 19.52 3.11 -8.52
C THR A 137 19.36 3.60 -9.95
N ASP A 138 20.26 4.46 -10.40
CA ASP A 138 20.26 5.06 -11.76
C ASP A 138 18.91 5.70 -12.15
N GLY A 139 18.28 6.42 -11.20
CA GLY A 139 17.01 7.12 -11.40
C GLY A 139 15.78 6.18 -11.47
N LYS A 140 15.91 4.91 -11.09
CA LYS A 140 14.84 3.92 -11.08
C LYS A 140 14.67 3.29 -9.70
N VAL A 141 13.45 2.90 -9.36
CA VAL A 141 13.18 2.14 -8.14
C VAL A 141 13.96 0.83 -8.16
N ASP A 142 14.76 0.60 -7.12
CA ASP A 142 15.55 -0.61 -6.95
C ASP A 142 14.82 -1.58 -6.00
N VAL A 143 14.27 -2.65 -6.58
CA VAL A 143 13.52 -3.67 -5.83
C VAL A 143 14.36 -4.33 -4.74
N ALA A 144 15.68 -4.49 -4.94
CA ALA A 144 16.58 -5.06 -3.94
C ALA A 144 16.79 -4.12 -2.74
N LYS A 145 16.67 -2.80 -2.95
CA LYS A 145 16.72 -1.79 -1.87
C LYS A 145 15.37 -1.63 -1.16
N VAL A 146 14.26 -1.64 -1.90
CA VAL A 146 12.91 -1.56 -1.33
C VAL A 146 12.55 -2.81 -0.55
N GLN A 147 12.96 -4.00 -1.02
CA GLN A 147 12.62 -5.30 -0.45
C GLN A 147 11.12 -5.48 -0.16
N PRO A 148 10.24 -5.25 -1.15
CA PRO A 148 8.80 -5.34 -0.94
C PRO A 148 8.39 -6.76 -0.55
N ILE A 149 7.43 -6.87 0.36
CA ILE A 149 6.91 -8.16 0.81
C ILE A 149 5.66 -8.58 0.06
N THR A 150 5.46 -9.90 -0.02
CA THR A 150 4.26 -10.55 -0.53
C THR A 150 3.64 -11.41 0.56
N PHE A 151 2.31 -11.48 0.59
CA PHE A 151 1.56 -12.32 1.52
C PHE A 151 1.28 -13.70 0.90
N ASP A 152 1.57 -14.75 1.67
CA ASP A 152 1.17 -16.14 1.39
C ASP A 152 -0.06 -16.49 2.24
N PRO A 153 -1.26 -16.58 1.64
CA PRO A 153 -2.49 -16.86 2.38
C PRO A 153 -2.66 -18.33 2.81
N PHE A 154 -1.76 -19.24 2.41
CA PHE A 154 -1.85 -20.64 2.83
C PHE A 154 -1.22 -20.88 4.19
N ASN A 155 -0.07 -20.24 4.42
CA ASN A 155 0.69 -20.40 5.64
C ASN A 155 0.61 -19.19 6.56
N ASN A 156 -0.04 -18.11 6.11
CA ASN A 156 -0.07 -16.80 6.79
C ASN A 156 1.33 -16.25 7.02
N GLU A 157 2.12 -16.20 5.94
CA GLU A 157 3.53 -15.81 5.99
C GLU A 157 3.80 -14.67 5.02
N TYR A 158 4.89 -13.91 5.28
CA TYR A 158 5.39 -12.87 4.39
C TYR A 158 6.72 -13.30 3.77
N TYR A 159 6.88 -13.02 2.48
CA TYR A 159 8.11 -13.31 1.73
C TYR A 159 8.58 -12.07 0.99
N VAL A 160 9.89 -11.90 0.82
CA VAL A 160 10.47 -10.94 -0.12
C VAL A 160 10.51 -11.52 -1.52
N LEU A 161 10.66 -10.67 -2.52
CA LEU A 161 10.96 -11.10 -3.88
C LEU A 161 12.38 -11.68 -3.91
N GLY A 162 12.57 -12.77 -4.65
CA GLY A 162 13.87 -13.41 -4.85
C GLY A 162 14.76 -12.65 -5.84
N GLU A 163 15.81 -13.31 -6.31
CA GLU A 163 16.73 -12.77 -7.30
C GLU A 163 16.03 -12.49 -8.64
N LYS A 164 16.59 -11.56 -9.42
CA LYS A 164 16.16 -11.30 -10.78
C LYS A 164 16.38 -12.54 -11.65
N VAL A 165 15.33 -13.03 -12.30
CA VAL A 165 15.37 -14.26 -13.13
C VAL A 165 15.34 -13.98 -14.63
N GLY A 166 15.13 -12.72 -15.05
CA GLY A 166 15.03 -12.38 -16.47
C GLY A 166 14.64 -10.94 -16.76
N ASN A 167 14.55 -10.59 -18.02
CA ASN A 167 14.15 -9.27 -18.52
C ASN A 167 12.80 -9.38 -19.23
N ALA A 168 11.79 -8.75 -18.68
CA ALA A 168 10.47 -8.70 -19.32
C ALA A 168 10.55 -8.00 -20.70
N PHE A 169 9.71 -8.44 -21.64
CA PHE A 169 9.64 -7.93 -23.02
C PHE A 169 10.92 -8.08 -23.85
N SER A 170 11.93 -8.78 -23.35
CA SER A 170 13.23 -8.99 -23.99
C SER A 170 13.55 -10.46 -24.16
N ASP A 171 13.61 -11.24 -23.09
CA ASP A 171 14.13 -12.61 -23.12
C ASP A 171 13.30 -13.54 -24.02
N GLY A 172 11.96 -13.36 -24.07
CA GLY A 172 11.09 -14.11 -24.98
C GLY A 172 11.28 -13.83 -26.48
N LYS A 173 12.02 -12.78 -26.86
CA LYS A 173 12.32 -12.50 -28.27
C LYS A 173 13.20 -13.56 -28.89
N ASN A 174 13.98 -14.28 -28.08
CA ASN A 174 14.88 -15.36 -28.53
C ASN A 174 14.12 -16.62 -28.96
N LEU A 175 12.78 -16.68 -28.76
CA LEU A 175 11.91 -17.78 -29.17
C LEU A 175 11.17 -17.51 -30.49
N LYS A 176 11.44 -16.37 -31.15
CA LYS A 176 10.83 -16.00 -32.45
C LYS A 176 11.61 -16.54 -33.64
#